data_eac4ed0d9580142cc525e00e6ef367b1
#
_entry.id   eac4ed0d9580142cc525e00e6ef367b1
#
_cell.length_a   1.000
_cell.length_b   1.000
_cell.length_c   1.000
_cell.angle_alpha   90.00
_cell.angle_beta   90.00
_cell.angle_gamma   90.00
#
_symmetry.space_group_name_H-M   'P 1'
#
loop_
_entity.id
_entity.type
_entity.pdbx_description
1 polymer ?
#
loop_
_entity_poly.entity_id
_entity_poly.type
_entity_poly.pdbx_seq_one_letter_code
_entity_poly.pdbx_strand_id
1 'polypeptide(L)'
;MQTTEEMITTQEDGLVITAASELVDTYTNASGKEFVWGYYFCIENTSDEKITLVGKDWNITDSCGNSFSDTTPGFQGEIPEIELGEYFEFSSQAPLKSSNAVFYGSCSIIKASKKIAQNIKMPILQFNAGDSIMACAN
;
A
#
# COMPACT_ATOMS: atom_id res chain seq x y z
N MET A 1 -16.97 -18.77 -5.46
CA MET A 1 -15.58 -18.73 -5.23
C MET A 1 -15.13 -17.41 -4.66
N GLN A 2 -14.36 -17.43 -3.61
CA GLN A 2 -13.88 -16.22 -3.01
C GLN A 2 -12.63 -15.74 -3.74
N THR A 3 -12.50 -14.45 -3.85
CA THR A 3 -11.25 -13.91 -4.38
C THR A 3 -10.47 -13.30 -3.24
N THR A 4 -9.17 -13.60 -3.17
CA THR A 4 -8.29 -13.02 -2.17
C THR A 4 -7.37 -11.98 -2.80
N GLU A 5 -7.71 -11.55 -4.01
CA GLU A 5 -6.93 -10.52 -4.69
C GLU A 5 -7.78 -9.29 -4.91
N GLU A 6 -7.15 -8.15 -4.90
CA GLU A 6 -7.81 -6.90 -5.23
C GLU A 6 -6.84 -6.01 -5.97
N MET A 7 -7.32 -5.26 -6.94
CA MET A 7 -6.51 -4.28 -7.65
C MET A 7 -7.34 -3.01 -7.85
N ILE A 8 -6.74 -1.88 -7.61
CA ILE A 8 -7.43 -0.60 -7.72
C ILE A 8 -6.45 0.44 -8.25
N THR A 9 -6.97 1.38 -9.03
CA THR A 9 -6.15 2.44 -9.61
C THR A 9 -6.74 3.80 -9.26
N THR A 10 -5.88 4.73 -8.87
CA THR A 10 -6.28 6.12 -8.65
C THR A 10 -5.38 7.03 -9.47
N GLN A 11 -5.85 8.25 -9.71
CA GLN A 11 -5.10 9.21 -10.47
C GLN A 11 -5.24 10.58 -9.81
N GLU A 12 -4.11 11.23 -9.58
CA GLU A 12 -4.10 12.54 -8.93
C GLU A 12 -2.81 13.27 -9.30
N ASP A 13 -2.94 14.52 -9.73
CA ASP A 13 -1.78 15.41 -9.93
C ASP A 13 -0.66 14.83 -10.79
N GLY A 14 -0.99 14.14 -11.85
CA GLY A 14 0.02 13.60 -12.78
C GLY A 14 0.58 12.29 -12.33
N LEU A 15 0.03 11.65 -11.31
CA LEU A 15 0.42 10.32 -10.92
C LEU A 15 -0.74 9.36 -11.09
N VAL A 16 -0.46 8.19 -11.65
CA VAL A 16 -1.41 7.10 -11.69
C VAL A 16 -0.85 6.02 -10.77
N ILE A 17 -1.59 5.66 -9.74
CA ILE A 17 -1.15 4.66 -8.78
C ILE A 17 -2.06 3.45 -8.88
N THR A 18 -1.47 2.32 -9.19
CA THR A 18 -2.17 1.04 -9.20
C THR A 18 -1.70 0.26 -7.99
N ALA A 19 -2.65 -0.24 -7.21
CA ALA A 19 -2.36 -1.01 -6.00
C ALA A 19 -3.02 -2.36 -6.12
N ALA A 20 -2.35 -3.39 -5.64
CA ALA A 20 -2.90 -4.73 -5.63
C ALA A 20 -2.57 -5.43 -4.32
N SER A 21 -3.46 -6.29 -3.86
CA SER A 21 -3.24 -7.10 -2.68
C SER A 21 -3.53 -8.55 -3.00
N GLU A 22 -2.86 -9.44 -2.29
CA GLU A 22 -3.02 -10.85 -2.51
C GLU A 22 -2.74 -11.59 -1.20
N LEU A 23 -3.58 -12.53 -0.82
CA LEU A 23 -3.29 -13.38 0.32
C LEU A 23 -2.23 -14.38 -0.10
N VAL A 24 -1.04 -14.26 0.49
CA VAL A 24 0.10 -15.07 0.10
C VAL A 24 0.13 -16.38 0.87
N ASP A 25 -0.21 -16.35 2.15
CA ASP A 25 -0.12 -17.54 2.97
C ASP A 25 -0.99 -17.39 4.21
N THR A 26 -1.29 -18.51 4.84
CA THR A 26 -1.93 -18.53 6.14
C THR A 26 -1.21 -19.52 7.02
N TYR A 27 -1.00 -19.16 8.27
CA TYR A 27 -0.34 -20.02 9.22
C TYR A 27 -1.22 -20.20 10.44
N THR A 28 -1.13 -21.34 11.09
CA THR A 28 -1.76 -21.57 12.37
C THR A 28 -0.65 -21.89 13.35
N ASN A 29 -0.60 -21.15 14.46
CA ASN A 29 0.43 -21.38 15.45
C ASN A 29 -0.20 -21.27 16.85
N ALA A 30 0.64 -21.31 17.89
CA ALA A 30 0.14 -21.29 19.25
C ALA A 30 -0.65 -20.05 19.60
N SER A 31 -0.41 -18.93 18.93
CA SER A 31 -1.11 -17.71 19.23
C SER A 31 -2.31 -17.49 18.31
N GLY A 32 -2.64 -18.43 17.44
CA GLY A 32 -3.79 -18.33 16.56
C GLY A 32 -3.42 -18.38 15.10
N LYS A 33 -4.31 -17.87 14.26
CA LYS A 33 -4.12 -17.90 12.82
C LYS A 33 -3.50 -16.59 12.37
N GLU A 34 -2.59 -16.67 11.42
CA GLU A 34 -1.94 -15.52 10.86
C GLU A 34 -2.12 -15.50 9.36
N PHE A 35 -2.44 -14.34 8.80
CA PHE A 35 -2.67 -14.16 7.38
C PHE A 35 -1.56 -13.29 6.84
N VAL A 36 -0.82 -13.77 5.85
CA VAL A 36 0.27 -13.00 5.25
C VAL A 36 -0.25 -12.39 3.97
N TRP A 37 -0.34 -11.07 3.94
CA TRP A 37 -0.84 -10.34 2.78
C TRP A 37 0.32 -9.72 2.03
N GLY A 38 0.36 -9.98 0.74
CA GLY A 38 1.26 -9.27 -0.16
C GLY A 38 0.56 -8.04 -0.70
N TYR A 39 1.29 -6.95 -0.86
CA TYR A 39 0.75 -5.77 -1.49
C TYR A 39 1.79 -5.16 -2.42
N TYR A 40 1.30 -4.54 -3.48
CA TYR A 40 2.11 -4.07 -4.58
C TYR A 40 1.58 -2.73 -5.04
N PHE A 41 2.49 -1.82 -5.32
CA PHE A 41 2.13 -0.52 -5.89
C PHE A 41 2.96 -0.25 -7.12
N CYS A 42 2.30 0.30 -8.14
CA CYS A 42 2.98 0.83 -9.32
C CYS A 42 2.60 2.31 -9.39
N ILE A 43 3.58 3.19 -9.31
CA ILE A 43 3.38 4.62 -9.33
C ILE A 43 3.94 5.15 -10.63
N GLU A 44 3.05 5.57 -11.53
CA GLU A 44 3.44 6.01 -12.86
C GLU A 44 3.37 7.53 -12.96
N ASN A 45 4.40 8.14 -13.52
CA ASN A 45 4.42 9.58 -13.74
C ASN A 45 3.87 9.90 -15.11
N THR A 46 2.63 10.40 -15.13
CA THR A 46 1.98 10.80 -16.39
C THR A 46 2.03 12.31 -16.58
N SER A 47 2.79 13.02 -15.75
CA SER A 47 2.92 14.47 -15.87
C SER A 47 4.00 14.81 -16.91
N ASP A 48 4.27 16.09 -17.06
CA ASP A 48 5.26 16.54 -18.02
C ASP A 48 6.58 16.90 -17.34
N GLU A 49 6.81 16.48 -16.12
CA GLU A 49 8.06 16.78 -15.42
C GLU A 49 8.43 15.62 -14.49
N LYS A 50 9.68 15.57 -14.10
CA LYS A 50 10.18 14.56 -13.20
C LYS A 50 9.55 14.72 -11.82
N ILE A 51 9.25 13.60 -11.18
CA ILE A 51 8.68 13.56 -9.83
C ILE A 51 9.60 12.75 -8.93
N THR A 52 9.87 13.26 -7.73
CA THR A 52 10.66 12.54 -6.73
C THR A 52 9.73 12.09 -5.62
N LEU A 53 9.80 10.79 -5.27
CA LEU A 53 9.00 10.25 -4.17
C LEU A 53 9.82 10.38 -2.89
N VAL A 54 9.45 11.32 -2.04
CA VAL A 54 10.29 11.64 -0.87
C VAL A 54 9.81 11.03 0.42
N GLY A 55 8.60 10.53 0.49
CA GLY A 55 8.11 9.96 1.75
C GLY A 55 6.79 9.27 1.61
N LYS A 56 6.38 8.65 2.71
CA LYS A 56 5.11 7.94 2.75
C LYS A 56 4.51 8.03 4.13
N ASP A 57 3.21 7.91 4.19
CA ASP A 57 2.47 7.79 5.44
C ASP A 57 1.44 6.71 5.17
N TRP A 58 1.83 5.47 5.41
CA TRP A 58 1.03 4.30 5.06
C TRP A 58 0.53 3.63 6.34
N ASN A 59 -0.72 3.21 6.31
CA ASN A 59 -1.38 2.65 7.48
C ASN A 59 -2.17 1.41 7.10
N ILE A 60 -2.14 0.41 7.96
CA ILE A 60 -2.98 -0.77 7.82
C ILE A 60 -3.73 -0.93 9.12
N THR A 61 -5.05 -0.96 9.05
CA THR A 61 -5.90 -1.17 10.22
C THR A 61 -6.73 -2.43 9.97
N ASP A 62 -6.66 -3.37 10.90
CA ASP A 62 -7.38 -4.63 10.72
C ASP A 62 -8.75 -4.56 11.42
N SER A 63 -9.56 -5.58 11.21
CA SER A 63 -10.93 -5.58 11.75
C SER A 63 -10.95 -5.84 13.24
N CYS A 64 -9.82 -6.17 13.85
CA CYS A 64 -9.73 -6.36 15.28
C CYS A 64 -9.24 -5.12 16.01
N GLY A 65 -9.05 -4.03 15.30
CA GLY A 65 -8.64 -2.77 15.91
C GLY A 65 -7.14 -2.55 15.99
N ASN A 66 -6.34 -3.45 15.43
CA ASN A 66 -4.89 -3.25 15.41
C ASN A 66 -4.49 -2.37 14.24
N SER A 67 -3.56 -1.48 14.44
CA SER A 67 -3.09 -0.58 13.41
C SER A 67 -1.58 -0.64 13.31
N PHE A 68 -1.09 -0.58 12.08
CA PHE A 68 0.33 -0.56 11.79
C PHE A 68 0.60 0.63 10.89
N SER A 69 1.68 1.34 11.14
CA SER A 69 2.01 2.54 10.37
C SER A 69 3.44 2.49 9.89
N ASP A 70 3.69 3.03 8.71
CA ASP A 70 5.03 3.15 8.15
C ASP A 70 5.17 4.57 7.62
N THR A 71 5.93 5.38 8.32
CA THR A 71 6.20 6.76 7.93
C THR A 71 7.69 6.96 7.70
N THR A 72 8.46 5.87 7.51
CA THR A 72 9.89 6.02 7.28
C THR A 72 10.14 6.76 5.97
N PRO A 73 11.19 7.58 5.92
CA PRO A 73 11.48 8.33 4.70
C PRO A 73 11.85 7.39 3.55
N GLY A 74 11.42 7.75 2.36
CA GLY A 74 11.75 6.98 1.17
C GLY A 74 11.01 5.66 1.09
N PHE A 75 11.52 4.78 0.26
CA PHE A 75 10.89 3.49 -0.04
C PHE A 75 11.97 2.43 0.03
N GLN A 76 12.01 1.70 1.13
CA GLN A 76 13.01 0.64 1.36
C GLN A 76 14.43 1.16 1.16
N GLY A 77 14.70 2.32 1.70
CA GLY A 77 16.04 2.90 1.62
C GLY A 77 16.31 3.72 0.38
N GLU A 78 15.33 3.87 -0.52
CA GLU A 78 15.51 4.64 -1.73
C GLU A 78 14.62 5.85 -1.76
N ILE A 79 15.04 6.88 -2.48
CA ILE A 79 14.23 8.05 -2.77
C ILE A 79 14.08 8.07 -4.29
N PRO A 80 13.06 7.39 -4.83
CA PRO A 80 12.97 7.22 -6.27
C PRO A 80 12.67 8.51 -7.01
N GLU A 81 13.30 8.67 -8.17
CA GLU A 81 13.00 9.74 -9.09
C GLU A 81 12.35 9.10 -10.31
N ILE A 82 11.17 9.58 -10.69
CA ILE A 82 10.41 8.99 -11.78
C ILE A 82 10.34 10.02 -12.91
N GLU A 83 10.97 9.68 -14.03
CA GLU A 83 10.93 10.55 -15.20
C GLU A 83 9.57 10.48 -15.90
N LEU A 84 9.32 11.38 -16.82
CA LEU A 84 8.08 11.40 -17.56
C LEU A 84 7.84 10.06 -18.25
N GLY A 85 6.67 9.49 -18.05
CA GLY A 85 6.32 8.24 -18.70
C GLY A 85 6.91 7.02 -18.02
N GLU A 86 7.69 7.19 -16.97
CA GLU A 86 8.27 6.06 -16.26
C GLU A 86 7.46 5.74 -15.01
N TYR A 87 7.78 4.63 -14.36
CA TYR A 87 7.06 4.21 -13.18
C TYR A 87 8.02 3.60 -12.16
N PHE A 88 7.57 3.57 -10.92
CA PHE A 88 8.28 2.96 -9.82
C PHE A 88 7.39 1.88 -9.22
N GLU A 89 7.95 0.70 -8.97
CA GLU A 89 7.20 -0.40 -8.39
C GLU A 89 7.72 -0.70 -6.99
N PHE A 90 6.83 -1.08 -6.10
CA PHE A 90 7.15 -1.41 -4.73
C PHE A 90 6.26 -2.57 -4.30
N SER A 91 6.82 -3.55 -3.63
CA SER A 91 6.03 -4.63 -3.07
C SER A 91 6.55 -5.00 -1.69
N SER A 92 5.65 -5.49 -0.85
CA SER A 92 6.01 -5.90 0.49
C SER A 92 4.96 -6.87 1.01
N GLN A 93 5.14 -7.34 2.24
CA GLN A 93 4.20 -8.26 2.86
C GLN A 93 3.89 -7.79 4.27
N ALA A 94 2.69 -8.10 4.72
CA ALA A 94 2.24 -7.77 6.06
C ALA A 94 1.60 -8.99 6.70
N PRO A 95 2.15 -9.49 7.82
CA PRO A 95 1.50 -10.56 8.55
C PRO A 95 0.47 -9.96 9.50
N LEU A 96 -0.76 -10.41 9.38
CA LEU A 96 -1.87 -9.89 10.17
C LEU A 96 -2.59 -11.03 10.88
N LYS A 97 -3.14 -10.74 12.04
CA LYS A 97 -3.91 -11.74 12.78
C LYS A 97 -5.37 -11.74 12.42
N SER A 98 -5.80 -10.78 11.63
CA SER A 98 -7.17 -10.69 11.19
C SER A 98 -7.26 -11.07 9.74
N SER A 99 -8.40 -11.66 9.34
CA SER A 99 -8.62 -12.00 7.94
C SER A 99 -8.99 -10.80 7.10
N ASN A 100 -9.24 -9.66 7.72
CA ASN A 100 -9.63 -8.45 7.01
C ASN A 100 -8.87 -7.25 7.51
N ALA A 101 -8.46 -6.40 6.61
CA ALA A 101 -7.79 -5.16 6.95
C ALA A 101 -7.94 -4.16 5.81
N VAL A 102 -7.58 -2.92 6.08
CA VAL A 102 -7.62 -1.85 5.10
C VAL A 102 -6.27 -1.14 5.09
N PHE A 103 -5.72 -0.94 3.91
CA PHE A 103 -4.53 -0.12 3.71
C PHE A 103 -4.99 1.26 3.24
N TYR A 104 -4.44 2.32 3.82
CA TYR A 104 -4.74 3.68 3.38
C TYR A 104 -3.56 4.57 3.73
N GLY A 105 -3.50 5.73 3.11
CA GLY A 105 -2.45 6.69 3.41
C GLY A 105 -2.11 7.57 2.23
N SER A 106 -0.90 8.10 2.24
CA SER A 106 -0.45 9.02 1.23
C SER A 106 1.04 8.84 0.96
N CYS A 107 1.49 9.36 -0.16
CA CYS A 107 2.91 9.51 -0.41
C CYS A 107 3.21 10.99 -0.64
N SER A 108 4.44 11.39 -0.33
CA SER A 108 4.87 12.77 -0.53
C SER A 108 5.75 12.83 -1.76
N ILE A 109 5.47 13.77 -2.63
CA ILE A 109 6.22 13.92 -3.86
C ILE A 109 6.73 15.35 -4.00
N ILE A 110 7.79 15.53 -4.78
CA ILE A 110 8.26 16.85 -5.18
C ILE A 110 8.38 16.85 -6.69
N LYS A 111 7.68 17.78 -7.35
CA LYS A 111 7.79 17.95 -8.79
C LYS A 111 8.98 18.83 -9.10
N ALA A 112 9.62 18.59 -10.24
CA ALA A 112 10.84 19.31 -10.61
C ALA A 112 10.65 20.82 -10.63
N SER A 113 9.49 21.31 -11.05
CA SER A 113 9.22 22.74 -11.13
C SER A 113 8.86 23.35 -9.80
N LYS A 114 8.57 22.55 -8.77
CA LYS A 114 8.15 23.05 -7.48
C LYS A 114 9.08 22.48 -6.44
N LYS A 115 9.36 23.25 -5.40
CA LYS A 115 10.29 22.79 -4.38
C LYS A 115 9.61 22.53 -3.06
N ILE A 116 8.30 22.28 -3.11
CA ILE A 116 7.50 22.01 -1.93
C ILE A 116 6.92 20.62 -2.04
N ALA A 117 6.99 19.86 -0.98
CA ALA A 117 6.42 18.51 -0.96
C ALA A 117 4.90 18.58 -1.03
N GLN A 118 4.32 17.65 -1.73
CA GLN A 118 2.90 17.58 -1.96
C GLN A 118 2.44 16.17 -1.60
N ASN A 119 1.33 16.05 -0.90
CA ASN A 119 0.80 14.74 -0.53
C ASN A 119 -0.17 14.26 -1.59
N ILE A 120 0.03 13.00 -2.00
CA ILE A 120 -0.86 12.34 -2.95
C ILE A 120 -1.49 11.17 -2.23
N LYS A 121 -2.80 11.03 -2.29
CA LYS A 121 -3.48 9.93 -1.63
C LYS A 121 -3.18 8.62 -2.33
N MET A 122 -2.89 7.58 -1.54
CA MET A 122 -2.76 6.23 -2.05
C MET A 122 -4.15 5.62 -2.25
N PRO A 123 -4.30 4.65 -3.15
CA PRO A 123 -5.56 3.91 -3.24
C PRO A 123 -5.86 3.22 -1.92
N ILE A 124 -7.13 3.15 -1.56
CA ILE A 124 -7.54 2.40 -0.38
C ILE A 124 -7.65 0.94 -0.79
N LEU A 125 -6.82 0.09 -0.17
CA LEU A 125 -6.72 -1.29 -0.58
C LEU A 125 -7.30 -2.17 0.51
N GLN A 126 -8.19 -3.07 0.16
CA GLN A 126 -8.79 -3.96 1.11
C GLN A 126 -8.09 -5.31 1.12
N PHE A 127 -7.81 -5.82 2.30
CA PHE A 127 -7.29 -7.16 2.49
C PHE A 127 -8.47 -7.99 3.01
N ASN A 128 -8.98 -8.88 2.19
CA ASN A 128 -10.17 -9.64 2.54
C ASN A 128 -9.94 -11.10 2.19
N ALA A 129 -9.87 -11.95 3.18
CA ALA A 129 -9.59 -13.37 2.99
C ALA A 129 -10.86 -14.17 2.71
N GLY A 130 -11.91 -13.53 2.30
CA GLY A 130 -13.12 -14.29 1.95
C GLY A 130 -14.11 -14.26 3.08
N ASP A 131 -14.79 -15.36 3.25
CA ASP A 131 -15.81 -15.43 4.19
C ASP A 131 -15.39 -15.37 5.56
N SER A 132 -14.75 -14.46 5.91
CA SER A 132 -14.26 -14.43 7.06
C SER A 132 -15.05 -14.08 8.07
N ILE A 133 -15.26 -14.71 8.89
CA ILE A 133 -15.78 -14.46 9.91
C ILE A 133 -14.92 -13.98 10.79
N MET A 134 -14.87 -13.28 11.31
CA MET A 134 -14.05 -12.81 12.01
C MET A 134 -13.71 -13.04 13.05
N ALA A 135 -13.03 -13.19 13.32
CA ALA A 135 -12.63 -13.60 14.36
C ALA A 135 -11.48 -12.95 14.81
N CYS A 136 -11.52 -12.03 15.49
CA CYS A 136 -10.41 -11.44 16.12
C CYS A 136 -9.94 -12.37 17.15
N ALA A 137 -8.77 -12.83 16.95
CA ALA A 137 -8.25 -13.72 17.90
C ALA A 137 -7.93 -12.97 19.12
N ASN A 138 -8.19 -13.42 20.18
CA ASN A 138 -7.83 -12.75 21.36
C ASN A 138 -6.92 -13.50 22.18
#